data_6231d6b289ac5caecdafa7017c502c79
#
_entry.id   6231d6b289ac5caecdafa7017c502c79
#
_cell.length_a   1.000
_cell.length_b   1.000
_cell.length_c   1.000
_cell.angle_alpha   90.00
_cell.angle_beta   90.00
_cell.angle_gamma   90.00
#
_symmetry.space_group_name_H-M   'P 1'
#
loop_
_entity.id
_entity.type
_entity.pdbx_description
1 polymer ?
#
loop_
_entity_poly.entity_id
_entity_poly.type
_entity_poly.pdbx_seq_one_letter_code
_entity_poly.pdbx_strand_id
1 'polypeptide(L)'
;MRNHCIASHFLPPILIILLGILISSPIVLCSEEYTENSQAQVSAKGANGFRLITPANLGGQVYLEVWDEDDCLVKFKIWARADAQEKAKKFTDMVELELDREEEVVNLKLTTPHPAPWEGSNYGINATLYIFIPHNFTVETKTQAFDLDITGPITKIDIQNQYGNILVSDISEETSITATYGQVDVENVRGSLNVETSYNSISVRNVDTKDEKALLKTSYGKIDVERFEGQLEASTVYSPIDASDITLIDGKNEFKTVYSKIDLDITEMKDAQLYVQNTYGNVNLVVPEDLSARLKFTVGRGGKIITRGIIIRPTVLNQTSLEGICGKEESEIEVDINGIGQIQLEGK
;
A
#
# COMPACT_ATOMS: atom_id res chain seq x y z
N MET A 1 -93.79 -58.38 19.39
CA MET A 1 -92.62 -59.19 19.02
C MET A 1 -91.56 -58.26 18.47
N ARG A 2 -90.35 -58.37 19.09
CA ARG A 2 -89.04 -57.86 18.72
C ARG A 2 -88.81 -56.37 18.61
N ASN A 3 -88.10 -55.93 19.64
CA ASN A 3 -87.35 -54.70 19.78
C ASN A 3 -86.28 -54.49 18.76
N HIS A 4 -86.07 -53.24 18.39
CA HIS A 4 -84.70 -52.82 18.03
C HIS A 4 -84.44 -51.42 18.56
N CYS A 5 -83.54 -51.35 19.53
CA CYS A 5 -82.91 -50.14 20.00
C CYS A 5 -82.09 -49.49 18.89
N ILE A 6 -82.21 -48.20 18.70
CA ILE A 6 -81.34 -47.38 17.92
C ILE A 6 -80.51 -46.52 18.92
N ALA A 7 -79.20 -46.83 18.99
CA ALA A 7 -78.21 -46.08 19.75
C ALA A 7 -77.93 -44.75 19.06
N SER A 8 -78.13 -43.66 19.75
CA SER A 8 -77.74 -42.33 19.30
C SER A 8 -76.24 -42.13 19.57
N HIS A 9 -75.41 -42.03 18.51
CA HIS A 9 -74.03 -41.60 18.63
C HIS A 9 -73.96 -40.09 18.72
N PHE A 10 -73.53 -39.59 19.88
CA PHE A 10 -73.08 -38.20 20.06
C PHE A 10 -71.69 -38.09 19.43
N LEU A 11 -71.57 -37.21 18.44
CA LEU A 11 -70.28 -36.75 17.91
C LEU A 11 -69.88 -35.49 18.76
N PRO A 12 -68.63 -35.43 19.22
CA PRO A 12 -68.15 -34.20 19.90
C PRO A 12 -67.86 -33.09 18.86
N PRO A 13 -67.98 -31.81 19.23
CA PRO A 13 -67.72 -30.69 18.34
C PRO A 13 -66.20 -30.59 18.03
N ILE A 14 -65.86 -30.63 16.76
CA ILE A 14 -64.51 -30.38 16.29
C ILE A 14 -64.24 -28.88 16.46
N LEU A 15 -63.30 -28.57 17.39
CA LEU A 15 -62.76 -27.24 17.59
C LEU A 15 -61.77 -26.97 16.47
N ILE A 16 -62.14 -26.20 15.47
CA ILE A 16 -61.21 -25.71 14.43
C ILE A 16 -60.41 -24.58 15.01
N ILE A 17 -59.16 -24.89 15.42
CA ILE A 17 -58.17 -23.88 15.78
C ILE A 17 -57.63 -23.35 14.44
N LEU A 18 -58.07 -22.16 14.03
CA LEU A 18 -57.46 -21.38 12.95
C LEU A 18 -56.10 -20.88 13.44
N LEU A 19 -55.06 -21.61 13.13
CA LEU A 19 -53.67 -21.18 13.32
C LEU A 19 -53.37 -20.10 12.25
N GLY A 20 -53.52 -18.84 12.63
CA GLY A 20 -53.10 -17.73 11.79
C GLY A 20 -51.57 -17.74 11.62
N ILE A 21 -51.11 -18.29 10.50
CA ILE A 21 -49.70 -18.15 10.10
C ILE A 21 -49.52 -16.69 9.68
N LEU A 22 -48.99 -15.89 10.60
CA LEU A 22 -48.36 -14.60 10.26
C LEU A 22 -47.17 -14.89 9.35
N ILE A 23 -47.38 -14.87 8.04
CA ILE A 23 -46.31 -14.81 7.07
C ILE A 23 -45.72 -13.39 7.20
N SER A 24 -44.71 -13.27 8.07
CA SER A 24 -43.83 -12.12 8.01
C SER A 24 -43.08 -12.20 6.70
N SER A 25 -43.60 -11.58 5.66
CA SER A 25 -42.84 -11.35 4.44
C SER A 25 -41.54 -10.65 4.86
N PRO A 26 -40.36 -11.17 4.49
CA PRO A 26 -39.14 -10.41 4.69
C PRO A 26 -39.34 -9.08 3.95
N ILE A 27 -39.24 -7.98 4.66
CA ILE A 27 -39.13 -6.66 4.06
C ILE A 27 -37.81 -6.70 3.33
N VAL A 28 -37.86 -6.99 2.03
CA VAL A 28 -36.72 -6.76 1.14
C VAL A 28 -36.54 -5.26 1.14
N LEU A 29 -35.60 -4.77 1.93
CA LEU A 29 -35.11 -3.39 1.83
C LEU A 29 -34.56 -3.24 0.41
N CYS A 30 -35.40 -2.76 -0.49
CA CYS A 30 -34.99 -2.41 -1.84
C CYS A 30 -34.05 -1.20 -1.69
N SER A 31 -32.77 -1.36 -1.97
CA SER A 31 -31.84 -0.24 -2.06
C SER A 31 -31.84 0.27 -3.49
N GLU A 32 -32.01 1.56 -3.65
CA GLU A 32 -31.98 2.25 -4.94
C GLU A 32 -30.64 2.97 -5.10
N GLU A 33 -30.14 3.00 -6.32
CA GLU A 33 -28.85 3.59 -6.67
C GLU A 33 -29.03 4.79 -7.59
N TYR A 34 -28.16 5.76 -7.45
CA TYR A 34 -28.09 6.91 -8.35
C TYR A 34 -26.63 7.24 -8.66
N THR A 35 -26.37 7.61 -9.90
CA THR A 35 -25.03 8.02 -10.34
C THR A 35 -25.12 9.36 -11.04
N GLU A 36 -24.24 10.27 -10.67
CA GLU A 36 -24.08 11.57 -11.27
C GLU A 36 -22.68 11.69 -11.89
N ASN A 37 -22.60 12.33 -13.06
CA ASN A 37 -21.33 12.62 -13.73
C ASN A 37 -21.25 14.12 -13.98
N SER A 38 -20.10 14.68 -13.69
CA SER A 38 -19.76 16.08 -13.96
C SER A 38 -18.31 16.20 -14.40
N GLN A 39 -17.94 17.38 -14.87
CA GLN A 39 -16.55 17.72 -15.19
C GLN A 39 -16.27 19.18 -14.86
N ALA A 40 -15.03 19.44 -14.49
CA ALA A 40 -14.49 20.77 -14.29
C ALA A 40 -13.14 20.88 -14.98
N GLN A 41 -12.82 22.08 -15.45
CA GLN A 41 -11.56 22.38 -16.14
C GLN A 41 -11.08 23.75 -15.73
N VAL A 42 -9.79 23.90 -15.53
CA VAL A 42 -9.16 25.18 -15.21
C VAL A 42 -7.83 25.31 -15.95
N SER A 43 -7.50 26.52 -16.41
CA SER A 43 -6.22 26.74 -17.06
C SER A 43 -5.07 26.59 -16.07
N ALA A 44 -4.12 25.74 -16.44
CA ALA A 44 -2.90 25.47 -15.67
C ALA A 44 -1.69 26.26 -16.19
N LYS A 45 -1.89 27.20 -17.12
CA LYS A 45 -0.80 27.96 -17.72
C LYS A 45 -0.04 28.78 -16.67
N GLY A 46 1.23 28.41 -16.42
CA GLY A 46 2.10 28.99 -15.40
C GLY A 46 1.87 28.43 -14.00
N ALA A 47 1.10 27.35 -13.86
CA ALA A 47 1.10 26.50 -12.68
C ALA A 47 2.13 25.37 -12.86
N ASN A 48 2.62 24.84 -11.74
CA ASN A 48 3.56 23.70 -11.67
C ASN A 48 3.19 22.71 -10.54
N GLY A 49 2.08 22.95 -9.83
CA GLY A 49 1.60 22.11 -8.75
C GLY A 49 0.12 21.78 -8.88
N PHE A 50 -0.23 20.56 -8.42
CA PHE A 50 -1.60 20.07 -8.29
C PHE A 50 -1.81 19.54 -6.88
N ARG A 51 -2.89 19.98 -6.23
CA ARG A 51 -3.25 19.55 -4.88
C ARG A 51 -4.65 18.96 -4.85
N LEU A 52 -4.77 17.73 -4.31
CA LEU A 52 -6.06 17.06 -4.08
C LEU A 52 -6.35 16.94 -2.58
N ILE A 53 -7.51 17.42 -2.16
CA ILE A 53 -7.99 17.28 -0.78
C ILE A 53 -9.39 16.66 -0.81
N THR A 54 -9.59 15.59 -0.04
CA THR A 54 -10.89 14.91 0.09
C THR A 54 -11.37 14.87 1.54
N PRO A 55 -12.70 14.87 1.78
CA PRO A 55 -13.25 14.76 3.13
C PRO A 55 -13.14 13.32 3.66
N ALA A 56 -13.15 13.18 4.98
CA ALA A 56 -12.98 11.91 5.67
C ALA A 56 -14.15 10.91 5.48
N ASN A 57 -15.33 11.42 5.20
CA ASN A 57 -16.57 10.64 5.10
C ASN A 57 -16.98 10.34 3.65
N LEU A 58 -16.05 10.49 2.72
CA LEU A 58 -16.17 10.10 1.32
C LEU A 58 -14.98 9.23 0.94
N GLY A 59 -15.24 8.11 0.29
CA GLY A 59 -14.24 7.22 -0.27
C GLY A 59 -14.43 7.01 -1.77
N GLY A 60 -13.50 6.31 -2.38
CA GLY A 60 -13.59 6.01 -3.81
C GLY A 60 -12.27 5.73 -4.50
N GLN A 61 -12.15 6.19 -5.73
CA GLN A 61 -11.00 5.97 -6.59
C GLN A 61 -10.55 7.26 -7.27
N VAL A 62 -9.24 7.45 -7.34
CA VAL A 62 -8.59 8.55 -8.07
C VAL A 62 -7.66 7.95 -9.11
N TYR A 63 -7.87 8.33 -10.36
CA TYR A 63 -6.98 8.09 -11.48
C TYR A 63 -6.39 9.43 -11.91
N LEU A 64 -5.09 9.60 -11.78
CA LEU A 64 -4.40 10.82 -12.18
C LEU A 64 -3.37 10.48 -13.26
N GLU A 65 -3.48 11.13 -14.40
CA GLU A 65 -2.61 10.95 -15.55
C GLU A 65 -2.10 12.31 -16.05
N VAL A 66 -0.91 12.30 -16.63
CA VAL A 66 -0.33 13.46 -17.30
C VAL A 66 -0.76 13.47 -18.77
N TRP A 67 -1.07 14.67 -19.29
CA TRP A 67 -1.49 14.88 -20.68
C TRP A 67 -0.80 16.08 -21.33
N ASP A 68 -0.99 16.24 -22.65
CA ASP A 68 -0.28 17.25 -23.47
C ASP A 68 -0.99 18.64 -23.51
N GLU A 69 -2.02 18.88 -22.72
CA GLU A 69 -2.75 20.15 -22.71
C GLU A 69 -2.30 21.06 -21.57
N ASP A 70 -2.48 22.37 -21.73
CA ASP A 70 -2.12 23.40 -20.74
C ASP A 70 -3.19 23.63 -19.64
N ASP A 71 -4.14 22.73 -19.51
CA ASP A 71 -5.26 22.82 -18.56
C ASP A 71 -5.26 21.61 -17.62
N CYS A 72 -5.82 21.76 -16.43
CA CYS A 72 -6.21 20.62 -15.58
C CYS A 72 -7.68 20.31 -15.85
N LEU A 73 -7.98 19.05 -16.17
CA LEU A 73 -9.33 18.51 -16.37
C LEU A 73 -9.64 17.48 -15.31
N VAL A 74 -10.79 17.59 -14.67
CA VAL A 74 -11.32 16.62 -13.73
C VAL A 74 -12.68 16.13 -14.24
N LYS A 75 -12.78 14.81 -14.48
CA LYS A 75 -14.07 14.14 -14.69
C LYS A 75 -14.45 13.46 -13.39
N PHE A 76 -15.64 13.75 -12.90
CA PHE A 76 -16.09 13.37 -11.59
C PHE A 76 -17.36 12.53 -11.69
N LYS A 77 -17.35 11.35 -11.11
CA LYS A 77 -18.49 10.44 -11.02
C LYS A 77 -18.78 10.16 -9.56
N ILE A 78 -20.01 10.45 -9.11
CA ILE A 78 -20.48 10.11 -7.78
C ILE A 78 -21.55 9.03 -7.91
N TRP A 79 -21.42 7.98 -7.12
CA TRP A 79 -22.41 6.93 -6.95
C TRP A 79 -22.94 6.97 -5.52
N ALA A 80 -24.25 6.89 -5.36
CA ALA A 80 -24.89 6.80 -4.05
C ALA A 80 -25.96 5.72 -4.03
N ARG A 81 -26.18 5.13 -2.86
CA ARG A 81 -27.19 4.13 -2.57
C ARG A 81 -27.99 4.52 -1.32
N ALA A 82 -29.32 4.48 -1.43
CA ALA A 82 -30.24 4.75 -0.32
C ALA A 82 -31.48 3.86 -0.41
N ASP A 83 -32.47 4.10 0.47
CA ASP A 83 -33.77 3.43 0.48
C ASP A 83 -34.73 3.93 -0.62
N ALA A 84 -34.41 5.05 -1.28
CA ALA A 84 -35.13 5.59 -2.44
C ALA A 84 -34.16 6.33 -3.37
N GLN A 85 -34.44 6.29 -4.68
CA GLN A 85 -33.60 6.93 -5.71
C GLN A 85 -33.49 8.45 -5.51
N GLU A 86 -34.59 9.12 -5.14
CA GLU A 86 -34.56 10.56 -4.84
C GLU A 86 -33.62 10.90 -3.66
N LYS A 87 -33.52 10.00 -2.68
CA LYS A 87 -32.61 10.16 -1.56
C LYS A 87 -31.15 9.90 -1.95
N ALA A 88 -30.92 8.86 -2.76
CA ALA A 88 -29.61 8.61 -3.34
C ALA A 88 -29.13 9.81 -4.17
N LYS A 89 -30.01 10.39 -4.98
CA LYS A 89 -29.74 11.63 -5.72
C LYS A 89 -29.38 12.80 -4.80
N LYS A 90 -30.14 13.01 -3.72
CA LYS A 90 -29.82 14.07 -2.75
C LYS A 90 -28.44 13.89 -2.11
N PHE A 91 -27.98 12.65 -1.93
CA PHE A 91 -26.61 12.41 -1.42
C PHE A 91 -25.56 12.84 -2.42
N THR A 92 -25.76 12.55 -3.72
CA THR A 92 -24.83 13.04 -4.76
C THR A 92 -24.80 14.56 -4.82
N ASP A 93 -25.96 15.22 -4.70
CA ASP A 93 -26.11 16.70 -4.70
C ASP A 93 -25.39 17.36 -3.48
N MET A 94 -25.05 16.60 -2.43
CA MET A 94 -24.35 17.11 -1.23
C MET A 94 -22.83 17.03 -1.32
N VAL A 95 -22.28 16.42 -2.36
CA VAL A 95 -20.84 16.39 -2.59
C VAL A 95 -20.47 17.50 -3.56
N GLU A 96 -19.73 18.46 -3.06
CA GLU A 96 -19.30 19.61 -3.87
C GLU A 96 -17.86 19.41 -4.34
N LEU A 97 -17.60 19.72 -5.60
CA LEU A 97 -16.27 19.74 -6.20
C LEU A 97 -15.89 21.19 -6.51
N GLU A 98 -14.79 21.62 -5.94
CA GLU A 98 -14.16 22.91 -6.21
C GLU A 98 -12.85 22.65 -6.93
N LEU A 99 -12.69 23.24 -8.13
CA LEU A 99 -11.47 23.21 -8.91
C LEU A 99 -11.09 24.65 -9.21
N ASP A 100 -10.04 25.12 -8.58
CA ASP A 100 -9.55 26.48 -8.74
C ASP A 100 -8.03 26.52 -8.91
N ARG A 101 -7.51 27.70 -9.16
CA ARG A 101 -6.08 27.95 -9.23
C ARG A 101 -5.71 29.10 -8.30
N GLU A 102 -4.80 28.82 -7.40
CA GLU A 102 -4.17 29.79 -6.54
C GLU A 102 -2.66 29.89 -6.88
N GLU A 103 -2.24 31.02 -7.42
CA GLU A 103 -0.84 31.27 -7.84
C GLU A 103 -0.32 30.18 -8.81
N GLU A 104 0.60 29.32 -8.36
CA GLU A 104 1.24 28.27 -9.16
C GLU A 104 0.65 26.87 -8.90
N VAL A 105 -0.40 26.76 -8.07
CA VAL A 105 -1.03 25.49 -7.70
C VAL A 105 -2.47 25.44 -8.15
N VAL A 106 -2.84 24.34 -8.80
CA VAL A 106 -4.24 23.99 -9.08
C VAL A 106 -4.76 23.14 -7.92
N ASN A 107 -5.82 23.60 -7.26
CA ASN A 107 -6.44 22.94 -6.14
C ASN A 107 -7.71 22.23 -6.58
N LEU A 108 -7.82 20.94 -6.25
CA LEU A 108 -9.03 20.16 -6.34
C LEU A 108 -9.48 19.78 -4.93
N LYS A 109 -10.63 20.25 -4.53
CA LYS A 109 -11.19 19.98 -3.22
C LYS A 109 -12.58 19.38 -3.33
N LEU A 110 -12.79 18.28 -2.65
CA LEU A 110 -14.12 17.73 -2.41
C LEU A 110 -14.60 18.12 -1.02
N THR A 111 -15.85 18.52 -0.91
CA THR A 111 -16.50 18.80 0.37
C THR A 111 -17.80 18.04 0.51
N THR A 112 -18.16 17.71 1.75
CA THR A 112 -19.37 17.00 2.14
C THR A 112 -19.91 17.60 3.42
N PRO A 113 -21.20 17.46 3.73
CA PRO A 113 -21.74 17.89 5.02
C PRO A 113 -21.12 17.08 6.19
N HIS A 114 -21.03 17.71 7.35
CA HIS A 114 -20.62 17.03 8.57
C HIS A 114 -21.61 17.32 9.72
N PRO A 115 -22.28 16.29 10.32
CA PRO A 115 -22.24 14.88 9.93
C PRO A 115 -22.92 14.64 8.57
N ALA A 116 -22.42 13.65 7.83
CA ALA A 116 -23.04 13.28 6.56
C ALA A 116 -24.20 12.28 6.78
N PRO A 117 -25.27 12.37 5.99
CA PRO A 117 -26.46 11.53 6.20
C PRO A 117 -26.25 10.04 5.89
N TRP A 118 -25.14 9.67 5.26
CA TRP A 118 -24.74 8.28 5.01
C TRP A 118 -23.85 7.69 6.11
N GLU A 119 -23.28 8.52 7.00
CA GLU A 119 -22.48 8.04 8.13
C GLU A 119 -23.31 7.21 9.11
N GLY A 120 -22.79 6.04 9.52
CA GLY A 120 -23.44 5.16 10.49
C GLY A 120 -24.74 4.52 10.01
N SER A 121 -25.06 4.58 8.72
CA SER A 121 -26.24 4.01 8.09
C SER A 121 -25.90 2.86 7.14
N ASN A 122 -26.94 2.19 6.59
CA ASN A 122 -26.77 1.21 5.51
C ASN A 122 -26.69 1.85 4.12
N TYR A 123 -26.58 3.16 4.04
CA TYR A 123 -26.44 3.90 2.81
C TYR A 123 -24.98 3.89 2.35
N GLY A 124 -24.73 4.14 1.08
CA GLY A 124 -23.41 4.17 0.53
C GLY A 124 -23.21 5.37 -0.38
N ILE A 125 -22.00 5.90 -0.39
CA ILE A 125 -21.56 6.90 -1.36
C ILE A 125 -20.11 6.64 -1.73
N ASN A 126 -19.79 6.78 -3.01
CA ASN A 126 -18.42 6.69 -3.54
C ASN A 126 -18.20 7.71 -4.63
N ALA A 127 -16.97 8.20 -4.73
CA ALA A 127 -16.53 9.09 -5.79
C ALA A 127 -15.46 8.41 -6.66
N THR A 128 -15.52 8.65 -7.97
CA THR A 128 -14.43 8.31 -8.89
C THR A 128 -13.99 9.59 -9.59
N LEU A 129 -12.70 9.87 -9.49
CA LEU A 129 -12.05 11.03 -10.09
C LEU A 129 -11.13 10.56 -11.20
N TYR A 130 -11.28 11.10 -12.41
CA TYR A 130 -10.30 11.02 -13.49
C TYR A 130 -9.70 12.41 -13.67
N ILE A 131 -8.43 12.55 -13.31
CA ILE A 131 -7.71 13.81 -13.23
C ILE A 131 -6.63 13.80 -14.30
N PHE A 132 -6.59 14.84 -15.12
CA PHE A 132 -5.58 15.05 -16.14
C PHE A 132 -4.85 16.35 -15.85
N ILE A 133 -3.52 16.27 -15.72
CA ILE A 133 -2.66 17.41 -15.41
C ILE A 133 -1.57 17.58 -16.47
N PRO A 134 -1.03 18.79 -16.68
CA PRO A 134 0.10 19.01 -17.58
C PRO A 134 1.39 18.31 -17.11
N HIS A 135 2.36 18.23 -18.02
CA HIS A 135 3.70 17.75 -17.72
C HIS A 135 4.44 18.61 -16.68
N ASN A 136 5.42 18.02 -16.00
CA ASN A 136 6.32 18.67 -15.04
C ASN A 136 5.62 19.25 -13.80
N PHE A 137 4.49 18.72 -13.43
CA PHE A 137 3.79 19.09 -12.21
C PHE A 137 4.38 18.37 -10.99
N THR A 138 4.26 19.04 -9.85
CA THR A 138 4.33 18.41 -8.52
C THR A 138 2.92 18.04 -8.08
N VAL A 139 2.74 16.91 -7.41
CA VAL A 139 1.43 16.44 -6.96
C VAL A 139 1.42 16.27 -5.44
N GLU A 140 0.48 16.91 -4.77
CA GLU A 140 0.19 16.72 -3.35
C GLU A 140 -1.21 16.13 -3.19
N THR A 141 -1.35 15.02 -2.47
CA THR A 141 -2.67 14.47 -2.16
C THR A 141 -2.85 14.29 -0.67
N LYS A 142 -4.01 14.72 -0.17
CA LYS A 142 -4.44 14.48 1.19
C LYS A 142 -5.82 13.85 1.18
N THR A 143 -5.83 12.53 1.24
CA THR A 143 -7.03 11.71 1.14
C THR A 143 -7.16 10.81 2.38
N GLN A 144 -8.34 10.26 2.61
CA GLN A 144 -8.52 9.34 3.73
C GLN A 144 -8.92 7.93 3.29
N ALA A 145 -9.85 7.79 2.36
CA ALA A 145 -10.42 6.50 1.99
C ALA A 145 -10.52 6.33 0.46
N PHE A 146 -9.47 6.72 -0.25
CA PHE A 146 -9.40 6.58 -1.70
C PHE A 146 -8.30 5.62 -2.11
N ASP A 147 -8.59 4.76 -3.09
CA ASP A 147 -7.56 4.12 -3.88
C ASP A 147 -6.98 5.15 -4.86
N LEU A 148 -5.66 5.24 -4.92
CA LEU A 148 -4.96 6.19 -5.76
C LEU A 148 -4.17 5.44 -6.83
N ASP A 149 -4.39 5.76 -8.08
CA ASP A 149 -3.64 5.30 -9.25
C ASP A 149 -3.10 6.54 -9.96
N ILE A 150 -1.80 6.79 -9.80
CA ILE A 150 -1.14 8.03 -10.24
C ILE A 150 0.01 7.69 -11.18
N THR A 151 -0.12 8.08 -12.43
CA THR A 151 0.86 7.81 -13.48
C THR A 151 1.44 9.10 -14.04
N GLY A 152 2.78 9.20 -14.00
CA GLY A 152 3.54 10.34 -14.52
C GLY A 152 3.65 10.42 -16.05
N PRO A 153 4.57 11.26 -16.53
CA PRO A 153 5.76 11.78 -15.82
C PRO A 153 5.48 12.94 -14.86
N ILE A 154 5.67 12.72 -13.59
CA ILE A 154 5.51 13.70 -12.50
C ILE A 154 6.89 14.00 -11.91
N THR A 155 7.12 15.28 -11.54
CA THR A 155 8.41 15.68 -10.97
C THR A 155 8.54 15.24 -9.52
N LYS A 156 7.56 15.60 -8.69
CA LYS A 156 7.52 15.25 -7.27
C LYS A 156 6.12 14.86 -6.85
N ILE A 157 6.04 13.93 -5.89
CA ILE A 157 4.76 13.51 -5.34
C ILE A 157 4.81 13.38 -3.82
N ASP A 158 3.82 13.97 -3.14
CA ASP A 158 3.57 13.78 -1.70
C ASP A 158 2.15 13.24 -1.48
N ILE A 159 2.05 12.04 -0.95
CA ILE A 159 0.78 11.34 -0.71
C ILE A 159 0.58 11.08 0.77
N GLN A 160 -0.55 11.56 1.29
CA GLN A 160 -1.07 11.21 2.60
C GLN A 160 -2.43 10.53 2.45
N ASN A 161 -2.49 9.21 2.76
CA ASN A 161 -3.73 8.44 2.68
C ASN A 161 -3.86 7.50 3.89
N GLN A 162 -5.05 7.38 4.44
CA GLN A 162 -5.26 6.51 5.61
C GLN A 162 -5.72 5.10 5.21
N TYR A 163 -6.67 5.00 4.30
CA TYR A 163 -7.26 3.76 3.81
C TYR A 163 -7.28 3.78 2.29
N GLY A 164 -7.02 2.65 1.66
CA GLY A 164 -7.00 2.51 0.22
C GLY A 164 -5.60 2.29 -0.33
N ASN A 165 -5.53 1.57 -1.43
CA ASN A 165 -4.28 1.21 -2.08
C ASN A 165 -3.71 2.41 -2.85
N ILE A 166 -2.40 2.43 -2.97
CA ILE A 166 -1.67 3.48 -3.67
C ILE A 166 -0.79 2.82 -4.72
N LEU A 167 -1.02 3.15 -5.98
CA LEU A 167 -0.16 2.83 -7.11
C LEU A 167 0.42 4.13 -7.66
N VAL A 168 1.74 4.22 -7.72
CA VAL A 168 2.47 5.39 -8.23
C VAL A 168 3.51 4.94 -9.24
N SER A 169 3.54 5.59 -10.40
CA SER A 169 4.56 5.31 -11.42
C SER A 169 5.09 6.55 -12.12
N ASP A 170 6.32 6.44 -12.64
CA ASP A 170 6.99 7.42 -13.48
C ASP A 170 7.24 8.78 -12.78
N ILE A 171 7.94 8.76 -11.65
CA ILE A 171 8.35 9.95 -10.88
C ILE A 171 9.83 10.23 -11.08
N SER A 172 10.21 11.50 -11.30
CA SER A 172 11.56 11.87 -11.76
C SER A 172 12.49 12.48 -10.71
N GLU A 173 12.00 12.92 -9.54
CA GLU A 173 12.84 13.54 -8.51
C GLU A 173 12.55 13.04 -7.09
N GLU A 174 11.32 13.20 -6.59
CA GLU A 174 11.00 12.91 -5.20
C GLU A 174 9.65 12.22 -5.06
N THR A 175 9.63 11.14 -4.29
CA THR A 175 8.42 10.39 -3.94
C THR A 175 8.31 10.25 -2.42
N SER A 176 7.25 10.83 -1.85
CA SER A 176 6.93 10.74 -0.43
C SER A 176 5.52 10.16 -0.26
N ILE A 177 5.37 9.02 0.41
CA ILE A 177 4.10 8.35 0.60
C ILE A 177 3.94 7.96 2.07
N THR A 178 2.90 8.47 2.71
CA THR A 178 2.48 8.07 4.04
C THR A 178 1.10 7.45 3.98
N ALA A 179 1.01 6.17 4.31
CA ALA A 179 -0.23 5.41 4.36
C ALA A 179 -0.41 4.72 5.72
N THR A 180 -1.61 4.24 6.05
CA THR A 180 -1.82 3.46 7.28
C THR A 180 -2.24 2.03 6.96
N TYR A 181 -3.30 1.85 6.16
CA TYR A 181 -3.92 0.55 5.88
C TYR A 181 -3.89 0.12 4.40
N GLY A 182 -3.38 0.94 3.49
CA GLY A 182 -3.30 0.63 2.07
C GLY A 182 -2.00 -0.06 1.67
N GLN A 183 -2.07 -0.96 0.69
CA GLN A 183 -0.88 -1.43 -0.02
C GLN A 183 -0.28 -0.29 -0.82
N VAL A 184 1.05 -0.20 -0.85
CA VAL A 184 1.77 0.81 -1.62
C VAL A 184 2.64 0.12 -2.67
N ASP A 185 2.34 0.38 -3.93
CA ASP A 185 3.10 -0.07 -5.09
C ASP A 185 3.74 1.14 -5.78
N VAL A 186 5.06 1.10 -5.93
CA VAL A 186 5.86 2.19 -6.54
C VAL A 186 6.69 1.61 -7.68
N GLU A 187 6.60 2.24 -8.85
CA GLU A 187 7.30 1.77 -10.04
C GLU A 187 7.95 2.93 -10.82
N ASN A 188 9.12 2.70 -11.41
CA ASN A 188 9.82 3.65 -12.28
C ASN A 188 10.10 5.01 -11.59
N VAL A 189 10.80 4.98 -10.47
CA VAL A 189 11.17 6.21 -9.75
C VAL A 189 12.65 6.51 -9.91
N ARG A 190 12.96 7.79 -10.14
CA ARG A 190 14.32 8.33 -10.09
C ARG A 190 14.40 9.41 -9.03
N GLY A 191 15.44 9.33 -8.16
CA GLY A 191 15.64 10.26 -7.05
C GLY A 191 15.16 9.71 -5.71
N SER A 192 14.85 10.57 -4.75
CA SER A 192 14.53 10.14 -3.40
C SER A 192 13.18 9.41 -3.31
N LEU A 193 13.14 8.36 -2.49
CA LEU A 193 11.93 7.59 -2.25
C LEU A 193 11.72 7.40 -0.74
N ASN A 194 10.63 7.91 -0.21
CA ASN A 194 10.22 7.70 1.17
C ASN A 194 8.82 7.11 1.23
N VAL A 195 8.69 5.86 1.70
CA VAL A 195 7.41 5.17 1.83
C VAL A 195 7.25 4.67 3.26
N GLU A 196 6.24 5.18 3.95
CA GLU A 196 5.86 4.71 5.27
C GLU A 196 4.41 4.22 5.30
N THR A 197 4.21 2.96 5.74
CA THR A 197 2.87 2.42 6.03
C THR A 197 2.89 1.67 7.36
N SER A 198 1.74 1.29 7.89
CA SER A 198 1.71 0.57 9.17
C SER A 198 1.35 -0.90 9.02
N TYR A 199 0.33 -1.21 8.23
CA TYR A 199 -0.29 -2.55 8.23
C TYR A 199 -0.13 -3.34 6.94
N ASN A 200 0.18 -2.70 5.82
CA ASN A 200 0.23 -3.38 4.53
C ASN A 200 1.61 -3.36 3.88
N SER A 201 1.71 -4.10 2.78
CA SER A 201 2.94 -4.28 2.04
C SER A 201 3.38 -3.01 1.29
N ILE A 202 4.67 -2.91 1.13
CA ILE A 202 5.35 -1.98 0.23
C ILE A 202 6.00 -2.80 -0.88
N SER A 203 5.69 -2.50 -2.12
CA SER A 203 6.31 -3.09 -3.30
C SER A 203 6.97 -1.98 -4.12
N VAL A 204 8.24 -2.15 -4.44
CA VAL A 204 9.05 -1.15 -5.16
C VAL A 204 9.74 -1.82 -6.33
N ARG A 205 9.59 -1.25 -7.53
CA ARG A 205 10.20 -1.78 -8.76
C ARG A 205 10.84 -0.69 -9.61
N ASN A 206 11.95 -1.00 -10.24
CA ASN A 206 12.67 -0.10 -11.17
C ASN A 206 12.97 1.27 -10.54
N VAL A 207 13.69 1.29 -9.44
CA VAL A 207 14.05 2.52 -8.73
C VAL A 207 15.55 2.77 -8.83
N ASP A 208 15.89 3.99 -9.21
CA ASP A 208 17.26 4.53 -9.25
C ASP A 208 17.30 5.80 -8.39
N THR A 209 17.85 5.69 -7.19
CA THR A 209 17.93 6.84 -6.28
C THR A 209 19.03 7.82 -6.62
N LYS A 210 19.92 7.50 -7.55
CA LYS A 210 21.13 8.30 -7.85
C LYS A 210 21.96 8.55 -6.59
N ASP A 211 22.16 9.81 -6.24
CA ASP A 211 22.90 10.24 -5.04
C ASP A 211 21.99 10.40 -3.81
N GLU A 212 20.70 10.09 -3.95
CA GLU A 212 19.70 10.19 -2.89
C GLU A 212 19.47 8.80 -2.24
N LYS A 213 18.47 8.71 -1.38
CA LYS A 213 18.17 7.50 -0.62
C LYS A 213 16.72 7.05 -0.74
N ALA A 214 16.52 5.73 -0.73
CA ALA A 214 15.21 5.13 -0.49
C ALA A 214 15.04 4.74 0.99
N LEU A 215 13.91 5.14 1.58
CA LEU A 215 13.49 4.74 2.91
C LEU A 215 12.14 4.03 2.83
N LEU A 216 12.10 2.74 3.18
CA LEU A 216 10.91 1.90 3.15
C LEU A 216 10.61 1.40 4.56
N LYS A 217 9.45 1.76 5.10
CA LYS A 217 9.10 1.44 6.48
C LYS A 217 7.67 0.94 6.61
N THR A 218 7.51 -0.20 7.25
CA THR A 218 6.20 -0.72 7.68
C THR A 218 6.32 -1.42 9.03
N SER A 219 5.22 -1.74 9.69
CA SER A 219 5.26 -2.52 10.93
C SER A 219 4.84 -3.96 10.70
N TYR A 220 3.77 -4.18 9.95
CA TYR A 220 3.14 -5.49 9.74
C TYR A 220 3.19 -5.97 8.29
N GLY A 221 3.50 -5.10 7.35
CA GLY A 221 3.56 -5.41 5.93
C GLY A 221 4.89 -6.03 5.48
N LYS A 222 4.85 -6.78 4.40
CA LYS A 222 6.03 -7.22 3.66
C LYS A 222 6.66 -6.02 2.93
N ILE A 223 7.99 -6.00 2.83
CA ILE A 223 8.70 -5.10 1.93
C ILE A 223 9.27 -5.96 0.78
N ASP A 224 8.92 -5.63 -0.44
CA ASP A 224 9.33 -6.28 -1.67
C ASP A 224 10.03 -5.29 -2.58
N VAL A 225 11.28 -5.55 -2.94
CA VAL A 225 12.08 -4.65 -3.78
C VAL A 225 12.65 -5.43 -4.96
N GLU A 226 12.44 -4.92 -6.17
CA GLU A 226 12.91 -5.55 -7.40
C GLU A 226 13.54 -4.51 -8.33
N ARG A 227 14.73 -4.78 -8.84
CA ARG A 227 15.48 -3.89 -9.75
C ARG A 227 15.68 -2.49 -9.13
N PHE A 228 16.54 -2.44 -8.15
CA PHE A 228 16.87 -1.23 -7.41
C PHE A 228 18.35 -0.87 -7.57
N GLU A 229 18.64 0.41 -7.77
CA GLU A 229 20.00 0.95 -7.74
C GLU A 229 20.05 2.17 -6.81
N GLY A 230 20.98 2.17 -5.84
CA GLY A 230 21.17 3.30 -4.93
C GLY A 230 21.39 2.93 -3.47
N GLN A 231 21.10 3.88 -2.57
CA GLN A 231 21.10 3.67 -1.13
C GLN A 231 19.70 3.26 -0.66
N LEU A 232 19.61 2.16 0.12
CA LEU A 232 18.34 1.60 0.57
C LEU A 232 18.33 1.33 2.08
N GLU A 233 17.34 1.91 2.77
CA GLU A 233 16.97 1.53 4.13
C GLU A 233 15.56 0.92 4.13
N ALA A 234 15.44 -0.34 4.53
CA ALA A 234 14.17 -1.06 4.59
C ALA A 234 13.94 -1.65 5.98
N SER A 235 12.82 -1.34 6.61
CA SER A 235 12.52 -1.83 7.95
C SER A 235 11.06 -2.27 8.13
N THR A 236 10.90 -3.42 8.79
CA THR A 236 9.60 -3.93 9.25
C THR A 236 9.76 -4.56 10.63
N VAL A 237 8.68 -4.97 11.27
CA VAL A 237 8.77 -5.66 12.58
C VAL A 237 8.37 -7.12 12.46
N TYR A 238 7.25 -7.40 11.80
CA TYR A 238 6.62 -8.72 11.82
C TYR A 238 6.68 -9.49 10.50
N SER A 239 7.10 -8.84 9.44
CA SER A 239 7.02 -9.41 8.08
C SER A 239 8.38 -9.53 7.42
N PRO A 240 8.51 -10.29 6.32
CA PRO A 240 9.76 -10.42 5.60
C PRO A 240 10.14 -9.16 4.82
N ILE A 241 11.44 -9.05 4.57
CA ILE A 241 12.01 -8.16 3.56
C ILE A 241 12.60 -9.06 2.48
N ASP A 242 12.10 -8.97 1.27
CA ASP A 242 12.61 -9.65 0.10
C ASP A 242 13.10 -8.58 -0.89
N ALA A 243 14.38 -8.60 -1.25
CA ALA A 243 14.95 -7.69 -2.23
C ALA A 243 15.75 -8.47 -3.28
N SER A 244 15.44 -8.26 -4.54
CA SER A 244 16.05 -8.97 -5.66
C SER A 244 16.53 -8.04 -6.75
N ASP A 245 17.62 -8.43 -7.41
CA ASP A 245 18.26 -7.64 -8.46
C ASP A 245 18.59 -6.22 -7.98
N ILE A 246 19.32 -6.13 -6.85
CA ILE A 246 19.65 -4.87 -6.23
C ILE A 246 21.14 -4.53 -6.41
N THR A 247 21.42 -3.29 -6.80
CA THR A 247 22.73 -2.67 -6.81
C THR A 247 22.81 -1.68 -5.66
N LEU A 248 23.64 -1.95 -4.67
CA LEU A 248 23.88 -1.07 -3.53
C LEU A 248 25.09 -0.17 -3.81
N ILE A 249 24.91 1.12 -3.66
CA ILE A 249 25.97 2.11 -3.92
C ILE A 249 26.43 2.78 -2.63
N ASP A 250 27.45 3.61 -2.74
CA ASP A 250 28.12 4.36 -1.68
C ASP A 250 27.18 4.80 -0.53
N GLY A 251 27.67 4.63 0.69
CA GLY A 251 26.97 4.98 1.90
C GLY A 251 26.30 3.80 2.61
N LYS A 252 25.41 4.14 3.56
CA LYS A 252 24.77 3.18 4.45
C LYS A 252 23.51 2.60 3.82
N ASN A 253 23.47 1.28 3.70
CA ASN A 253 22.30 0.49 3.35
C ASN A 253 21.89 -0.35 4.55
N GLU A 254 20.62 -0.33 4.94
CA GLU A 254 20.16 -1.01 6.16
C GLU A 254 18.87 -1.80 5.92
N PHE A 255 18.90 -3.09 6.31
CA PHE A 255 17.73 -3.96 6.29
C PHE A 255 17.43 -4.47 7.69
N LYS A 256 16.24 -4.26 8.18
CA LYS A 256 15.89 -4.57 9.55
C LYS A 256 14.51 -5.22 9.71
N THR A 257 14.47 -6.35 10.41
CA THR A 257 13.22 -6.93 10.90
C THR A 257 13.42 -7.51 12.32
N VAL A 258 12.34 -7.90 12.97
CA VAL A 258 12.42 -8.51 14.31
C VAL A 258 12.01 -9.96 14.30
N TYR A 259 10.91 -10.32 13.64
CA TYR A 259 10.29 -11.64 13.74
C TYR A 259 10.22 -12.42 12.42
N SER A 260 10.87 -11.98 11.38
CA SER A 260 10.77 -12.62 10.08
C SER A 260 12.12 -12.79 9.39
N LYS A 261 12.12 -13.25 8.16
CA LYS A 261 13.32 -13.42 7.35
C LYS A 261 13.69 -12.14 6.60
N ILE A 262 14.96 -12.05 6.22
CA ILE A 262 15.49 -11.08 5.25
C ILE A 262 16.17 -11.87 4.15
N ASP A 263 15.71 -11.72 2.92
CA ASP A 263 16.28 -12.35 1.72
C ASP A 263 16.77 -11.25 0.77
N LEU A 264 18.06 -11.18 0.51
CA LEU A 264 18.68 -10.20 -0.37
C LEU A 264 19.43 -10.89 -1.50
N ASP A 265 19.08 -10.59 -2.74
CA ASP A 265 19.81 -10.96 -3.95
C ASP A 265 20.49 -9.71 -4.52
N ILE A 266 21.78 -9.57 -4.22
CA ILE A 266 22.59 -8.41 -4.53
C ILE A 266 23.35 -8.70 -5.83
N THR A 267 23.10 -7.87 -6.84
CA THR A 267 23.78 -7.97 -8.14
C THR A 267 25.13 -7.26 -8.11
N GLU A 268 25.25 -6.15 -7.38
CA GLU A 268 26.49 -5.40 -7.28
C GLU A 268 26.55 -4.59 -5.97
N MET A 269 27.75 -4.40 -5.44
CA MET A 269 28.06 -3.47 -4.35
C MET A 269 29.19 -2.53 -4.78
N LYS A 270 28.92 -1.21 -4.77
CA LYS A 270 29.86 -0.16 -5.19
C LYS A 270 30.23 0.69 -3.95
N ASP A 271 31.36 0.44 -3.33
CA ASP A 271 31.83 1.16 -2.11
C ASP A 271 30.78 1.26 -1.00
N ALA A 272 29.90 0.26 -0.92
CA ALA A 272 28.70 0.27 -0.09
C ALA A 272 28.93 -0.36 1.29
N GLN A 273 28.22 0.14 2.29
CA GLN A 273 28.10 -0.45 3.62
C GLN A 273 26.71 -1.07 3.78
N LEU A 274 26.64 -2.38 3.96
CA LEU A 274 25.41 -3.13 4.18
C LEU A 274 25.28 -3.59 5.62
N TYR A 275 24.25 -3.13 6.32
CA TYR A 275 23.89 -3.54 7.67
C TYR A 275 22.58 -4.31 7.65
N VAL A 276 22.61 -5.57 8.09
CA VAL A 276 21.43 -6.41 8.18
C VAL A 276 21.19 -6.79 9.64
N GLN A 277 20.07 -6.38 10.19
CA GLN A 277 19.71 -6.64 11.58
C GLN A 277 18.43 -7.47 11.68
N ASN A 278 18.50 -8.56 12.43
CA ASN A 278 17.34 -9.37 12.76
C ASN A 278 17.37 -9.76 14.24
N THR A 279 16.22 -10.11 14.80
CA THR A 279 16.18 -10.68 16.15
C THR A 279 15.83 -12.17 16.09
N TYR A 280 14.75 -12.54 15.41
CA TYR A 280 14.29 -13.92 15.28
C TYR A 280 13.95 -14.22 13.81
N GLY A 281 14.81 -14.92 13.13
CA GLY A 281 14.60 -15.28 11.73
C GLY A 281 15.91 -15.46 10.98
N ASN A 282 15.80 -15.90 9.75
CA ASN A 282 16.96 -16.15 8.90
C ASN A 282 17.31 -14.91 8.07
N VAL A 283 18.58 -14.80 7.76
CA VAL A 283 19.11 -13.83 6.79
C VAL A 283 19.79 -14.62 5.68
N ASN A 284 19.31 -14.46 4.46
CA ASN A 284 19.88 -15.07 3.26
C ASN A 284 20.42 -13.97 2.36
N LEU A 285 21.70 -14.03 2.08
CA LEU A 285 22.40 -13.11 1.17
C LEU A 285 22.90 -13.91 -0.02
N VAL A 286 22.48 -13.54 -1.22
CA VAL A 286 23.05 -13.97 -2.49
C VAL A 286 23.86 -12.79 -3.04
N VAL A 287 25.12 -13.01 -3.34
CA VAL A 287 26.07 -11.96 -3.76
C VAL A 287 26.88 -12.42 -4.96
N PRO A 288 27.50 -11.51 -5.73
CA PRO A 288 28.42 -11.90 -6.80
C PRO A 288 29.58 -12.76 -6.29
N GLU A 289 30.03 -13.78 -7.07
CA GLU A 289 31.17 -14.61 -6.72
C GLU A 289 32.47 -13.81 -6.54
N ASP A 290 32.60 -12.69 -7.26
CA ASP A 290 33.76 -11.77 -7.24
C ASP A 290 33.59 -10.62 -6.22
N LEU A 291 32.63 -10.74 -5.27
CA LEU A 291 32.42 -9.76 -4.21
C LEU A 291 33.76 -9.31 -3.57
N SER A 292 33.91 -7.99 -3.44
CA SER A 292 35.04 -7.35 -2.77
C SER A 292 34.54 -6.63 -1.50
N ALA A 293 34.55 -7.34 -0.35
CA ALA A 293 34.00 -6.81 0.88
C ALA A 293 34.69 -7.36 2.15
N ARG A 294 34.62 -6.57 3.21
CA ARG A 294 34.83 -7.03 4.59
C ARG A 294 33.53 -7.60 5.11
N LEU A 295 33.59 -8.78 5.71
CA LEU A 295 32.43 -9.50 6.27
C LEU A 295 32.54 -9.54 7.79
N LYS A 296 31.41 -9.24 8.48
CA LYS A 296 31.25 -9.40 9.92
C LYS A 296 29.86 -9.94 10.22
N PHE A 297 29.77 -11.23 10.52
CA PHE A 297 28.50 -11.91 10.80
C PHE A 297 28.46 -12.41 12.22
N THR A 298 27.37 -12.16 12.91
CA THR A 298 27.11 -12.61 14.26
C THR A 298 25.69 -13.18 14.37
N VAL A 299 25.56 -14.34 15.01
CA VAL A 299 24.26 -14.93 15.29
C VAL A 299 24.20 -15.38 16.75
N GLY A 300 23.07 -15.19 17.41
CA GLY A 300 22.88 -15.55 18.79
C GLY A 300 23.00 -17.06 19.07
N ARG A 301 23.01 -17.42 20.34
CA ARG A 301 23.24 -18.81 20.79
C ARG A 301 22.23 -19.79 20.17
N GLY A 302 22.71 -20.84 19.56
CA GLY A 302 21.91 -21.88 18.89
C GLY A 302 21.69 -21.61 17.40
N GLY A 303 22.13 -20.46 16.88
CA GLY A 303 22.13 -20.18 15.46
C GLY A 303 23.37 -20.73 14.75
N LYS A 304 23.46 -20.52 13.46
CA LYS A 304 24.59 -20.92 12.62
C LYS A 304 24.79 -20.00 11.42
N ILE A 305 26.06 -19.97 10.94
CA ILE A 305 26.46 -19.28 9.73
C ILE A 305 26.84 -20.34 8.69
N ILE A 306 26.35 -20.19 7.47
CA ILE A 306 26.65 -21.07 6.33
C ILE A 306 27.11 -20.20 5.17
N THR A 307 28.25 -20.57 4.55
CA THR A 307 28.78 -19.92 3.37
C THR A 307 28.94 -20.91 2.24
N ARG A 308 28.60 -20.51 1.01
CA ARG A 308 28.72 -21.33 -0.21
C ARG A 308 29.14 -20.47 -1.40
N GLY A 309 29.88 -21.04 -2.34
CA GLY A 309 30.19 -20.40 -3.62
C GLY A 309 31.02 -19.11 -3.53
N ILE A 310 31.63 -18.81 -2.38
CA ILE A 310 32.43 -17.57 -2.21
C ILE A 310 33.73 -17.88 -1.46
N ILE A 311 34.82 -17.22 -1.88
CA ILE A 311 36.15 -17.39 -1.27
C ILE A 311 36.35 -16.31 -0.20
N ILE A 312 36.40 -16.77 1.06
CA ILE A 312 36.61 -15.90 2.22
C ILE A 312 37.99 -16.21 2.83
N ARG A 313 38.71 -15.16 3.20
CA ARG A 313 39.91 -15.23 4.07
C ARG A 313 39.49 -14.92 5.49
N PRO A 314 39.17 -15.90 6.33
CA PRO A 314 38.59 -15.64 7.66
C PRO A 314 39.67 -15.20 8.64
N THR A 315 39.36 -14.26 9.52
CA THR A 315 40.12 -13.90 10.71
C THR A 315 39.44 -14.49 11.96
N VAL A 316 38.13 -14.63 11.96
CA VAL A 316 37.32 -15.35 12.95
C VAL A 316 36.40 -16.33 12.21
N LEU A 317 36.36 -17.56 12.65
CA LEU A 317 35.43 -18.55 12.09
C LEU A 317 35.02 -19.55 13.16
N ASN A 318 33.74 -19.48 13.56
CA ASN A 318 33.09 -20.49 14.39
C ASN A 318 31.61 -20.58 13.99
N GLN A 319 30.83 -21.36 14.71
CA GLN A 319 29.43 -21.62 14.37
C GLN A 319 28.56 -20.36 14.38
N THR A 320 28.87 -19.38 15.22
CA THR A 320 28.03 -18.20 15.50
C THR A 320 28.68 -16.88 15.16
N SER A 321 29.95 -16.89 14.70
CA SER A 321 30.67 -15.67 14.31
C SER A 321 31.60 -15.94 13.13
N LEU A 322 31.54 -15.06 12.15
CA LEU A 322 32.46 -15.02 11.01
C LEU A 322 32.94 -13.60 10.81
N GLU A 323 34.25 -13.41 10.83
CA GLU A 323 34.90 -12.20 10.36
C GLU A 323 35.91 -12.57 9.28
N GLY A 324 35.97 -11.84 8.19
CA GLY A 324 36.87 -12.15 7.10
C GLY A 324 36.76 -11.19 5.94
N ILE A 325 37.49 -11.49 4.88
CA ILE A 325 37.61 -10.63 3.73
C ILE A 325 37.39 -11.44 2.45
N CYS A 326 36.58 -10.90 1.56
CA CYS A 326 36.43 -11.31 0.17
C CYS A 326 37.11 -10.24 -0.71
N GLY A 327 37.88 -10.62 -1.73
CA GLY A 327 38.49 -9.67 -2.64
C GLY A 327 39.43 -8.65 -1.97
N LYS A 328 39.18 -7.35 -2.23
CA LYS A 328 40.05 -6.20 -1.86
C LYS A 328 39.48 -5.31 -0.73
N GLU A 329 38.36 -5.66 -0.12
CA GLU A 329 37.69 -4.86 0.93
C GLU A 329 37.13 -3.51 0.44
N GLU A 330 36.52 -3.45 -0.72
CA GLU A 330 35.95 -2.21 -1.28
C GLU A 330 34.61 -1.87 -0.61
N SER A 331 33.91 -2.86 -0.09
CA SER A 331 32.60 -2.71 0.62
C SER A 331 32.65 -3.34 2.00
N GLU A 332 31.58 -3.18 2.78
CA GLU A 332 31.42 -3.83 4.08
C GLU A 332 30.04 -4.48 4.21
N ILE A 333 30.00 -5.70 4.75
CA ILE A 333 28.74 -6.39 5.07
C ILE A 333 28.75 -6.81 6.52
N GLU A 334 27.87 -6.20 7.33
CA GLU A 334 27.64 -6.59 8.71
C GLU A 334 26.24 -7.20 8.86
N VAL A 335 26.17 -8.44 9.36
CA VAL A 335 24.91 -9.13 9.64
C VAL A 335 24.86 -9.53 11.11
N ASP A 336 23.83 -9.08 11.81
CA ASP A 336 23.62 -9.39 13.21
C ASP A 336 22.22 -10.00 13.46
N ILE A 337 22.19 -11.22 13.98
CA ILE A 337 20.98 -11.86 14.46
C ILE A 337 21.09 -12.03 15.97
N ASN A 338 20.42 -11.16 16.73
CA ASN A 338 20.52 -11.14 18.20
C ASN A 338 19.95 -12.40 18.89
N GLY A 339 18.99 -13.09 18.25
CA GLY A 339 18.35 -14.29 18.76
C GLY A 339 18.73 -15.57 18.00
N ILE A 340 17.76 -16.43 17.78
CA ILE A 340 17.96 -17.70 17.07
C ILE A 340 17.64 -17.50 15.58
N GLY A 341 18.57 -17.87 14.73
CA GLY A 341 18.40 -17.82 13.28
C GLY A 341 19.58 -18.43 12.54
N GLN A 342 19.57 -18.30 11.25
CA GLN A 342 20.64 -18.73 10.36
C GLN A 342 21.03 -17.58 9.46
N ILE A 343 22.34 -17.36 9.32
CA ILE A 343 22.90 -16.50 8.26
C ILE A 343 23.41 -17.43 7.15
N GLN A 344 22.91 -17.22 5.95
CA GLN A 344 23.40 -17.90 4.75
C GLN A 344 23.96 -16.86 3.79
N LEU A 345 25.21 -17.05 3.35
CA LEU A 345 25.86 -16.27 2.31
C LEU A 345 26.17 -17.20 1.14
N GLU A 346 25.71 -16.85 -0.04
CA GLU A 346 25.89 -17.62 -1.26
C GLU A 346 26.44 -16.73 -2.39
N GLY A 347 27.54 -17.14 -3.02
CA GLY A 347 28.06 -16.53 -4.24
C GLY A 347 27.39 -17.11 -5.48
N LYS A 348 26.96 -16.25 -6.43
CA LYS A 348 26.34 -16.62 -7.71
C LYS A 348 27.10 -16.05 -8.91
#